data_fbbeb78359cd2faff9d94e2c600dff4a
#
_entry.id   fbbeb78359cd2faff9d94e2c600dff4a
#
_cell.length_a   1.000
_cell.length_b   1.000
_cell.length_c   1.000
_cell.angle_alpha   90.00
_cell.angle_beta   90.00
_cell.angle_gamma   90.00
#
_symmetry.space_group_name_H-M   'P 1'
#
loop_
_entity.id
_entity.type
_entity.pdbx_description
1 polymer ?
#
loop_
_entity_poly.entity_id
_entity_poly.type
_entity_poly.pdbx_seq_one_letter_code
_entity_poly.pdbx_strand_id
1 'polypeptide(L)'
;STSISQLPIYTKRVSGKGESNILKSHYTNMLWNNPSNLIDKTTMLRSIVQSVIVKGNAYVYIERAEDGTPVNLRFLPTSDVILTYNKERNELYYNCSYINHGRKIMPVNILHFKLFTFDGIKGISVLKYAYQSIETSNATNTHAKEFFMKGTNKASGILSVNSQLSEKQRLQILNTWNTTYSSGKSGLAVLQGNMTYQPISVNADEAQMLESREFNQADVAHWLNLNPSQLGLKGYTQYSNFEDLQSELLQRTLMPYIVMIENELTRKLVPNERNIKIVIDTVQYLRPNKQAQSNYYTS
;
A
#
# COMPACT_ATOMS: atom_id res chain seq x y z
N SER A 1 7.07 0.09 3.03
CA SER A 1 7.31 -0.68 4.28
C SER A 1 8.74 -1.20 4.37
N THR A 2 9.24 -1.86 3.32
CA THR A 2 10.59 -2.47 3.33
C THR A 2 11.69 -1.43 3.58
N SER A 3 11.65 -0.30 2.90
CA SER A 3 12.65 0.78 3.07
C SER A 3 12.72 1.28 4.52
N ILE A 4 11.57 1.51 5.16
CA ILE A 4 11.54 1.96 6.56
C ILE A 4 12.05 0.88 7.50
N SER A 5 11.72 -0.39 7.25
CA SER A 5 12.10 -1.51 8.13
C SER A 5 13.61 -1.78 8.20
N GLN A 6 14.37 -1.29 7.24
CA GLN A 6 15.82 -1.43 7.18
C GLN A 6 16.57 -0.28 7.86
N LEU A 7 15.88 0.81 8.20
CA LEU A 7 16.53 1.98 8.80
C LEU A 7 16.93 1.70 10.27
N PRO A 8 18.10 2.17 10.69
CA PRO A 8 18.53 2.07 12.09
C PRO A 8 17.65 2.95 12.98
N ILE A 9 17.36 2.45 14.19
CA ILE A 9 16.63 3.18 15.22
C ILE A 9 17.57 3.37 16.41
N TYR A 10 17.65 4.60 16.88
CA TYR A 10 18.49 4.98 18.00
C TYR A 10 17.74 5.81 19.03
N THR A 11 18.12 5.65 20.26
CA THR A 11 17.72 6.56 21.33
C THR A 11 18.76 7.67 21.43
N LYS A 12 18.32 8.92 21.30
CA LYS A 12 19.18 10.10 21.33
C LYS A 12 18.80 11.04 22.48
N ARG A 13 19.81 11.61 23.13
CA ARG A 13 19.60 12.75 24.03
C ARG A 13 19.74 14.05 23.22
N VAL A 14 18.74 14.90 23.28
CA VAL A 14 18.72 16.20 22.58
C VAL A 14 19.10 17.27 23.61
N SER A 15 20.24 17.95 23.39
CA SER A 15 20.63 19.11 24.18
C SER A 15 19.94 20.36 23.67
N GLY A 16 19.71 21.34 24.53
CA GLY A 16 19.12 22.66 24.15
C GLY A 16 19.92 23.45 23.12
N LYS A 17 21.17 23.05 22.83
CA LYS A 17 22.03 23.64 21.80
C LYS A 17 21.95 22.92 20.45
N GLY A 18 21.00 22.01 20.24
CA GLY A 18 20.86 21.26 19.00
C GLY A 18 21.78 20.05 18.84
N GLU A 19 22.72 19.83 19.76
CA GLU A 19 23.58 18.65 19.78
C GLU A 19 22.78 17.42 20.19
N SER A 20 22.94 16.32 19.50
CA SER A 20 22.28 15.04 19.81
C SER A 20 23.29 13.92 19.99
N ASN A 21 23.29 13.28 21.16
CA ASN A 21 24.16 12.16 21.48
C ASN A 21 23.38 10.85 21.48
N ILE A 22 23.89 9.82 20.80
CA ILE A 22 23.30 8.48 20.79
C ILE A 22 23.57 7.80 22.12
N LEU A 23 22.51 7.35 22.78
CA LEU A 23 22.58 6.60 24.04
C LEU A 23 22.61 5.09 23.79
N LYS A 24 23.78 4.53 23.48
CA LYS A 24 23.91 3.11 23.09
C LYS A 24 23.40 2.13 24.15
N SER A 25 23.61 2.41 25.42
CA SER A 25 23.26 1.55 26.57
C SER A 25 21.85 1.80 27.13
N HIS A 26 21.05 2.64 26.49
CA HIS A 26 19.69 2.88 26.95
C HIS A 26 18.80 1.65 26.73
N TYR A 27 17.92 1.30 27.69
CA TYR A 27 17.08 0.11 27.64
C TYR A 27 16.22 0.03 26.37
N THR A 28 15.76 1.16 25.84
CA THR A 28 14.96 1.23 24.62
C THR A 28 15.72 0.74 23.38
N ASN A 29 17.05 0.92 23.31
CA ASN A 29 17.85 0.36 22.21
C ASN A 29 17.90 -1.17 22.27
N MET A 30 18.02 -1.75 23.46
CA MET A 30 17.97 -3.19 23.65
C MET A 30 16.58 -3.74 23.31
N LEU A 31 15.55 -3.10 23.83
CA LEU A 31 14.14 -3.45 23.56
C LEU A 31 13.82 -3.40 22.08
N TRP A 32 14.29 -2.36 21.35
CA TRP A 32 14.01 -2.22 19.95
C TRP A 32 14.81 -3.14 19.04
N ASN A 33 16.03 -3.49 19.43
CA ASN A 33 16.85 -4.48 18.70
C ASN A 33 16.29 -5.89 18.81
N ASN A 34 15.72 -6.23 19.98
CA ASN A 34 15.03 -7.49 20.24
C ASN A 34 13.63 -7.24 20.80
N PRO A 35 12.68 -6.80 19.93
CA PRO A 35 11.38 -6.36 20.42
C PRO A 35 10.53 -7.49 20.99
N SER A 36 10.74 -8.72 20.50
CA SER A 36 9.98 -9.90 20.89
C SER A 36 10.77 -11.18 20.64
N ASN A 37 10.48 -12.21 21.41
CA ASN A 37 11.01 -13.56 21.14
C ASN A 37 10.44 -14.22 19.89
N LEU A 38 9.34 -13.64 19.31
CA LEU A 38 8.64 -14.21 18.18
C LEU A 38 9.04 -13.58 16.85
N ILE A 39 9.32 -12.28 16.84
CA ILE A 39 9.60 -11.52 15.62
C ILE A 39 10.75 -10.54 15.85
N ASP A 40 11.55 -10.36 14.82
CA ASP A 40 12.68 -9.43 14.80
C ASP A 40 12.21 -7.97 14.58
N LYS A 41 13.11 -7.03 14.77
CA LYS A 41 12.91 -5.60 14.56
C LYS A 41 12.37 -5.27 13.16
N THR A 42 12.96 -5.86 12.14
CA THR A 42 12.63 -5.57 10.74
C THR A 42 11.23 -6.05 10.41
N THR A 43 10.87 -7.24 10.86
CA THR A 43 9.52 -7.79 10.72
C THR A 43 8.50 -6.97 11.50
N MET A 44 8.82 -6.54 12.72
CA MET A 44 7.95 -5.67 13.53
C MET A 44 7.64 -4.35 12.80
N LEU A 45 8.67 -3.63 12.35
CA LEU A 45 8.51 -2.38 11.62
C LEU A 45 7.71 -2.54 10.33
N ARG A 46 8.03 -3.59 9.58
CA ARG A 46 7.31 -3.90 8.34
C ARG A 46 5.83 -4.14 8.61
N SER A 47 5.51 -4.93 9.63
CA SER A 47 4.13 -5.24 10.02
C SER A 47 3.38 -3.99 10.48
N ILE A 48 4.03 -3.09 11.23
CA ILE A 48 3.46 -1.80 11.64
C ILE A 48 3.08 -0.98 10.40
N VAL A 49 4.03 -0.73 9.50
CA VAL A 49 3.80 0.11 8.32
C VAL A 49 2.76 -0.51 7.39
N GLN A 50 2.82 -1.81 7.15
CA GLN A 50 1.84 -2.52 6.32
C GLN A 50 0.43 -2.44 6.93
N SER A 51 0.31 -2.63 8.25
CA SER A 51 -0.97 -2.56 8.93
C SER A 51 -1.57 -1.15 8.89
N VAL A 52 -0.75 -0.10 9.03
CA VAL A 52 -1.20 1.29 8.89
C VAL A 52 -1.69 1.57 7.47
N ILE A 53 -0.98 1.13 6.43
CA ILE A 53 -1.39 1.33 5.04
C ILE A 53 -2.69 0.57 4.74
N VAL A 54 -2.74 -0.72 5.07
CA VAL A 54 -3.84 -1.61 4.66
C VAL A 54 -5.07 -1.46 5.56
N LYS A 55 -4.88 -1.30 6.87
CA LYS A 55 -5.96 -1.27 7.87
C LYS A 55 -6.18 0.11 8.50
N GLY A 56 -5.26 1.06 8.28
CA GLY A 56 -5.28 2.40 8.87
C GLY A 56 -4.71 2.45 10.29
N ASN A 57 -4.58 1.32 10.96
CA ASN A 57 -4.12 1.22 12.34
C ASN A 57 -3.12 0.09 12.49
N ALA A 58 -2.16 0.26 13.40
CA ALA A 58 -1.31 -0.82 13.86
C ALA A 58 -1.16 -0.75 15.38
N TYR A 59 -1.15 -1.90 16.02
CA TYR A 59 -1.10 -2.02 17.47
C TYR A 59 0.06 -2.87 17.92
N VAL A 60 0.80 -2.38 18.91
CA VAL A 60 1.86 -3.14 19.57
C VAL A 60 1.66 -3.04 21.08
N TYR A 61 1.48 -4.17 21.74
CA TYR A 61 1.34 -4.24 23.19
C TYR A 61 2.73 -4.11 23.84
N ILE A 62 2.80 -3.30 24.88
CA ILE A 62 4.00 -3.09 25.68
C ILE A 62 3.86 -3.96 26.94
N GLU A 63 4.67 -5.01 27.05
CA GLU A 63 4.81 -5.76 28.28
C GLU A 63 5.79 -5.02 29.18
N ARG A 64 5.38 -4.79 30.42
CA ARG A 64 6.20 -4.07 31.41
C ARG A 64 6.55 -4.98 32.58
N ALA A 65 7.72 -4.80 33.14
CA ALA A 65 8.08 -5.37 34.42
C ALA A 65 7.30 -4.72 35.58
N GLU A 66 7.46 -5.22 36.78
CA GLU A 66 6.78 -4.72 37.99
C GLU A 66 7.13 -3.24 38.29
N ASP A 67 8.33 -2.83 37.93
CA ASP A 67 8.80 -1.44 38.07
C ASP A 67 8.26 -0.50 36.97
N GLY A 68 7.46 -1.01 36.03
CA GLY A 68 6.91 -0.27 34.91
C GLY A 68 7.83 -0.15 33.69
N THR A 69 9.05 -0.70 33.73
CA THR A 69 9.99 -0.67 32.62
C THR A 69 9.50 -1.56 31.46
N PRO A 70 9.48 -1.09 30.21
CA PRO A 70 9.15 -1.90 29.06
C PRO A 70 10.18 -3.02 28.84
N VAL A 71 9.73 -4.28 28.77
CA VAL A 71 10.61 -5.45 28.60
C VAL A 71 10.39 -6.21 27.30
N ASN A 72 9.18 -6.10 26.73
CA ASN A 72 8.84 -6.81 25.50
C ASN A 72 7.79 -6.04 24.69
N LEU A 73 7.83 -6.16 23.37
CA LEU A 73 6.89 -5.56 22.43
C LEU A 73 6.23 -6.66 21.61
N ARG A 74 4.90 -6.72 21.69
CA ARG A 74 4.12 -7.73 20.99
C ARG A 74 3.22 -7.11 19.95
N PHE A 75 3.46 -7.40 18.67
CA PHE A 75 2.57 -6.96 17.59
C PHE A 75 1.21 -7.64 17.71
N LEU A 76 0.14 -6.85 17.61
CA LEU A 76 -1.24 -7.33 17.64
C LEU A 76 -1.88 -7.12 16.26
N PRO A 77 -2.43 -8.20 15.65
CA PRO A 77 -3.21 -8.03 14.43
C PRO A 77 -4.37 -7.06 14.65
N THR A 78 -4.58 -6.16 13.70
CA THR A 78 -5.61 -5.12 13.83
C THR A 78 -7.04 -5.71 13.93
N SER A 79 -7.25 -6.91 13.39
CA SER A 79 -8.53 -7.65 13.50
C SER A 79 -8.86 -8.06 14.94
N ASP A 80 -7.84 -8.25 15.77
CA ASP A 80 -7.98 -8.83 17.10
C ASP A 80 -8.09 -7.76 18.20
N VAL A 81 -7.91 -6.49 17.81
CA VAL A 81 -7.96 -5.35 18.72
C VAL A 81 -9.24 -4.54 18.53
N ILE A 82 -10.01 -4.45 19.58
CA ILE A 82 -11.20 -3.61 19.64
C ILE A 82 -10.82 -2.32 20.38
N LEU A 83 -10.88 -1.20 19.65
CA LEU A 83 -10.69 0.13 20.22
C LEU A 83 -12.05 0.68 20.66
N THR A 84 -12.14 1.08 21.93
CA THR A 84 -13.35 1.68 22.51
C THR A 84 -13.02 3.05 23.07
N TYR A 85 -13.78 4.05 22.64
CA TYR A 85 -13.68 5.41 23.14
C TYR A 85 -15.04 5.83 23.75
N ASN A 86 -15.03 6.08 25.05
CA ASN A 86 -16.19 6.64 25.75
C ASN A 86 -16.09 8.16 25.73
N LYS A 87 -16.95 8.81 24.96
CA LYS A 87 -16.96 10.27 24.81
C LYS A 87 -17.35 11.01 26.11
N GLU A 88 -18.26 10.45 26.90
CA GLU A 88 -18.74 11.07 28.13
C GLU A 88 -17.66 11.14 29.21
N ARG A 89 -16.85 10.08 29.30
CA ARG A 89 -15.78 9.98 30.31
C ARG A 89 -14.39 10.36 29.75
N ASN A 90 -14.33 10.65 28.46
CA ASN A 90 -13.07 10.87 27.74
C ASN A 90 -12.05 9.75 27.97
N GLU A 91 -12.54 8.52 28.01
CA GLU A 91 -11.74 7.31 28.27
C GLU A 91 -11.51 6.51 26.99
N LEU A 92 -10.26 6.26 26.68
CA LEU A 92 -9.83 5.38 25.59
C LEU A 92 -9.27 4.09 26.19
N TYR A 93 -9.70 2.94 25.69
CA TYR A 93 -9.13 1.64 26.03
C TYR A 93 -9.20 0.67 24.86
N TYR A 94 -8.40 -0.36 24.97
CA TYR A 94 -8.29 -1.40 23.95
C TYR A 94 -8.63 -2.76 24.57
N ASN A 95 -9.21 -3.65 23.78
CA ASN A 95 -9.47 -5.03 24.18
C ASN A 95 -8.85 -5.97 23.14
N CYS A 96 -8.17 -7.00 23.64
CA CYS A 96 -7.66 -8.08 22.80
C CYS A 96 -7.87 -9.39 23.58
N SER A 97 -8.51 -10.39 22.97
CA SER A 97 -8.96 -11.59 23.67
C SER A 97 -7.84 -12.39 24.34
N TYR A 98 -6.67 -12.42 23.72
CA TYR A 98 -5.51 -13.19 24.22
C TYR A 98 -4.45 -12.35 24.94
N ILE A 99 -4.71 -11.06 25.13
CA ILE A 99 -3.88 -10.17 25.94
C ILE A 99 -4.65 -9.81 27.20
N ASN A 100 -3.96 -9.86 28.33
CA ASN A 100 -4.51 -9.48 29.64
C ASN A 100 -5.87 -10.18 29.95
N HIS A 101 -6.01 -11.44 29.51
CA HIS A 101 -7.24 -12.24 29.66
C HIS A 101 -8.52 -11.53 29.14
N GLY A 102 -8.38 -10.77 28.05
CA GLY A 102 -9.49 -10.01 27.47
C GLY A 102 -9.91 -8.76 28.26
N ARG A 103 -9.18 -8.40 29.34
CA ARG A 103 -9.46 -7.19 30.12
C ARG A 103 -9.05 -5.93 29.35
N LYS A 104 -9.54 -4.78 29.80
CA LYS A 104 -9.18 -3.47 29.25
C LYS A 104 -7.66 -3.25 29.29
N ILE A 105 -7.11 -2.90 28.15
CA ILE A 105 -5.71 -2.48 28.02
C ILE A 105 -5.70 -0.95 27.98
N MET A 106 -4.98 -0.35 28.92
CA MET A 106 -4.87 1.09 29.00
C MET A 106 -3.96 1.63 27.88
N PRO A 107 -4.18 2.87 27.40
CA PRO A 107 -3.39 3.47 26.34
C PRO A 107 -1.88 3.52 26.59
N VAL A 108 -1.46 3.56 27.86
CA VAL A 108 -0.04 3.57 28.26
C VAL A 108 0.69 2.27 27.89
N ASN A 109 -0.06 1.16 27.79
CA ASN A 109 0.49 -0.16 27.51
C ASN A 109 0.30 -0.60 26.06
N ILE A 110 -0.10 0.30 25.18
CA ILE A 110 -0.27 0.00 23.76
C ILE A 110 0.33 1.12 22.90
N LEU A 111 1.18 0.77 21.94
CA LEU A 111 1.58 1.66 20.86
C LEU A 111 0.49 1.57 19.80
N HIS A 112 -0.13 2.70 19.50
CA HIS A 112 -1.16 2.80 18.48
C HIS A 112 -0.69 3.71 17.35
N PHE A 113 -0.24 3.10 16.28
CA PHE A 113 0.22 3.79 15.08
C PHE A 113 -0.95 4.04 14.13
N LYS A 114 -1.10 5.30 13.71
CA LYS A 114 -2.12 5.75 12.74
C LYS A 114 -1.60 6.97 12.02
N LEU A 115 -1.79 7.04 10.72
CA LEU A 115 -1.33 8.18 9.93
C LEU A 115 -2.48 9.09 9.55
N PHE A 116 -3.50 8.53 8.94
CA PHE A 116 -4.67 9.27 8.49
C PHE A 116 -5.85 9.05 9.44
N THR A 117 -6.42 10.12 9.97
CA THR A 117 -7.52 10.06 10.95
C THR A 117 -8.37 11.32 10.88
N PHE A 118 -9.70 11.19 11.07
CA PHE A 118 -10.61 12.35 11.17
C PHE A 118 -10.90 12.75 12.62
N ASP A 119 -10.88 11.78 13.53
CA ASP A 119 -11.24 11.98 14.94
C ASP A 119 -10.01 12.04 15.88
N GLY A 120 -8.81 11.88 15.35
CA GLY A 120 -7.58 11.76 16.11
C GLY A 120 -7.43 10.45 16.90
N ILE A 121 -8.44 9.59 16.91
CA ILE A 121 -8.50 8.38 17.75
C ILE A 121 -8.27 7.12 16.91
N LYS A 122 -9.03 6.97 15.83
CA LYS A 122 -8.97 5.80 14.94
C LYS A 122 -8.39 6.18 13.59
N GLY A 123 -7.41 5.41 13.15
CA GLY A 123 -6.84 5.57 11.81
C GLY A 123 -7.76 5.01 10.72
N ILE A 124 -7.67 5.60 9.55
CA ILE A 124 -8.42 5.21 8.37
C ILE A 124 -7.45 4.62 7.35
N SER A 125 -7.82 3.48 6.78
CA SER A 125 -7.05 2.84 5.72
C SER A 125 -7.03 3.70 4.46
N VAL A 126 -5.85 3.86 3.87
CA VAL A 126 -5.69 4.48 2.55
C VAL A 126 -6.51 3.74 1.51
N LEU A 127 -6.54 2.40 1.58
CA LEU A 127 -7.32 1.57 0.65
C LEU A 127 -8.82 1.79 0.78
N LYS A 128 -9.32 2.02 2.01
CA LYS A 128 -10.74 2.34 2.24
C LYS A 128 -11.11 3.69 1.64
N TYR A 129 -10.21 4.65 1.70
CA TYR A 129 -10.40 5.97 1.11
C TYR A 129 -10.36 5.91 -0.43
N ALA A 130 -9.45 5.09 -0.97
CA ALA A 130 -9.29 4.87 -2.41
C ALA A 130 -10.28 3.83 -3.00
N TYR A 131 -11.25 3.34 -2.21
CA TYR A 131 -12.11 2.20 -2.56
C TYR A 131 -12.78 2.37 -3.93
N GLN A 132 -13.32 3.55 -4.23
CA GLN A 132 -14.00 3.82 -5.49
C GLN A 132 -13.06 3.72 -6.70
N SER A 133 -11.84 4.25 -6.58
CA SER A 133 -10.81 4.14 -7.62
C SER A 133 -10.36 2.69 -7.84
N ILE A 134 -10.19 1.94 -6.75
CA ILE A 134 -9.84 0.51 -6.79
C ILE A 134 -10.96 -0.32 -7.44
N GLU A 135 -12.21 -0.03 -7.12
CA GLU A 135 -13.38 -0.71 -7.71
C GLU A 135 -13.45 -0.48 -9.22
N THR A 136 -13.27 0.75 -9.66
CA THR A 136 -13.21 1.11 -11.08
C THR A 136 -12.06 0.39 -11.79
N SER A 137 -10.88 0.36 -11.17
CA SER A 137 -9.71 -0.37 -11.69
C SER A 137 -9.98 -1.86 -11.82
N ASN A 138 -10.62 -2.47 -10.83
CA ASN A 138 -11.00 -3.89 -10.88
C ASN A 138 -12.02 -4.19 -11.97
N ALA A 139 -13.01 -3.32 -12.17
CA ALA A 139 -13.98 -3.45 -13.24
C ALA A 139 -13.30 -3.37 -14.62
N THR A 140 -12.40 -2.42 -14.83
CA THR A 140 -11.60 -2.28 -16.05
C THR A 140 -10.74 -3.51 -16.31
N ASN A 141 -10.04 -4.02 -15.29
CA ASN A 141 -9.22 -5.23 -15.41
C ASN A 141 -10.06 -6.49 -15.71
N THR A 142 -11.25 -6.60 -15.12
CA THR A 142 -12.17 -7.73 -15.39
C THR A 142 -12.68 -7.65 -16.81
N HIS A 143 -13.07 -6.49 -17.28
CA HIS A 143 -13.48 -6.28 -18.67
C HIS A 143 -12.34 -6.62 -19.66
N ALA A 144 -11.12 -6.14 -19.38
CA ALA A 144 -9.95 -6.47 -20.18
C ALA A 144 -9.68 -7.98 -20.20
N LYS A 145 -9.73 -8.65 -19.04
CA LYS A 145 -9.56 -10.10 -18.94
C LYS A 145 -10.62 -10.85 -19.75
N GLU A 146 -11.88 -10.45 -19.64
CA GLU A 146 -12.95 -11.06 -20.43
C GLU A 146 -12.77 -10.83 -21.93
N PHE A 147 -12.33 -9.64 -22.30
CA PHE A 147 -12.04 -9.30 -23.70
C PHE A 147 -10.91 -10.20 -24.25
N PHE A 148 -9.80 -10.34 -23.54
CA PHE A 148 -8.67 -11.17 -23.98
C PHE A 148 -8.94 -12.68 -23.86
N MET A 149 -9.66 -13.14 -22.84
CA MET A 149 -9.93 -14.58 -22.65
C MET A 149 -11.05 -15.10 -23.55
N LYS A 150 -12.08 -14.30 -23.79
CA LYS A 150 -13.18 -14.68 -24.70
C LYS A 150 -12.75 -14.50 -26.16
N GLY A 151 -11.56 -13.94 -26.37
CA GLY A 151 -11.02 -13.62 -27.68
C GLY A 151 -11.89 -12.61 -28.40
N THR A 152 -11.45 -12.15 -29.52
CA THR A 152 -12.24 -11.43 -30.53
C THR A 152 -13.40 -12.28 -31.10
N ASN A 153 -13.71 -13.39 -30.45
CA ASN A 153 -14.74 -14.38 -30.80
C ASN A 153 -16.18 -13.98 -30.46
N LYS A 154 -16.43 -12.82 -29.86
CA LYS A 154 -17.68 -12.17 -30.18
C LYS A 154 -17.46 -11.65 -31.59
N ALA A 155 -17.86 -12.44 -32.57
CA ALA A 155 -18.07 -11.96 -33.92
C ALA A 155 -19.10 -10.82 -33.87
N SER A 156 -18.65 -9.70 -33.36
CA SER A 156 -19.40 -8.44 -33.31
C SER A 156 -19.37 -7.86 -34.72
N GLY A 157 -20.03 -8.56 -35.62
CA GLY A 157 -20.16 -8.16 -37.00
C GLY A 157 -21.59 -8.34 -37.46
N ILE A 158 -21.97 -7.56 -38.42
CA ILE A 158 -23.27 -7.70 -39.13
C ILE A 158 -23.06 -8.64 -40.28
N LEU A 159 -23.78 -9.76 -40.28
CA LEU A 159 -23.87 -10.64 -41.44
C LEU A 159 -25.08 -10.19 -42.26
N SER A 160 -24.83 -9.54 -43.37
CA SER A 160 -25.87 -9.07 -44.30
C SER A 160 -26.09 -10.12 -45.37
N VAL A 161 -27.37 -10.44 -45.67
CA VAL A 161 -27.80 -11.37 -46.72
C VAL A 161 -28.77 -10.65 -47.62
N ASN A 162 -28.54 -10.65 -48.93
CA ASN A 162 -29.38 -9.97 -49.92
C ASN A 162 -30.68 -10.70 -50.28
N SER A 163 -31.11 -11.68 -49.49
CA SER A 163 -32.35 -12.42 -49.67
C SER A 163 -33.15 -12.50 -48.38
N GLN A 164 -34.48 -12.55 -48.50
CA GLN A 164 -35.34 -12.80 -47.35
C GLN A 164 -35.09 -14.21 -46.82
N LEU A 165 -34.62 -14.32 -45.60
CA LEU A 165 -34.42 -15.60 -44.91
C LEU A 165 -35.66 -15.98 -44.13
N SER A 166 -36.09 -17.22 -44.21
CA SER A 166 -37.07 -17.76 -43.29
C SER A 166 -36.46 -17.87 -41.88
N GLU A 167 -37.29 -17.84 -40.86
CA GLU A 167 -36.83 -17.93 -39.46
C GLU A 167 -35.99 -19.15 -39.16
N LYS A 168 -36.33 -20.28 -39.79
CA LYS A 168 -35.61 -21.53 -39.71
C LYS A 168 -34.20 -21.43 -40.29
N GLN A 169 -34.03 -20.77 -41.40
CA GLN A 169 -32.75 -20.51 -42.06
C GLN A 169 -31.89 -19.57 -41.25
N ARG A 170 -32.50 -18.53 -40.65
CA ARG A 170 -31.79 -17.59 -39.77
C ARG A 170 -31.22 -18.28 -38.54
N LEU A 171 -31.99 -19.13 -37.88
CA LEU A 171 -31.56 -19.91 -36.74
C LEU A 171 -30.46 -20.93 -37.11
N GLN A 172 -30.54 -21.55 -38.26
CA GLN A 172 -29.48 -22.44 -38.74
C GLN A 172 -28.15 -21.70 -38.96
N ILE A 173 -28.18 -20.54 -39.58
CA ILE A 173 -27.00 -19.72 -39.83
C ILE A 173 -26.39 -19.28 -38.50
N LEU A 174 -27.21 -18.81 -37.53
CA LEU A 174 -26.75 -18.43 -36.21
C LEU A 174 -26.13 -19.58 -35.44
N ASN A 175 -26.75 -20.77 -35.48
CA ASN A 175 -26.22 -21.94 -34.78
C ASN A 175 -24.91 -22.43 -35.43
N THR A 176 -24.84 -22.48 -36.75
CA THR A 176 -23.62 -22.85 -37.48
C THR A 176 -22.49 -21.86 -37.21
N TRP A 177 -22.81 -20.57 -37.22
CA TRP A 177 -21.84 -19.50 -36.87
C TRP A 177 -21.32 -19.65 -35.46
N ASN A 178 -22.20 -19.81 -34.49
CA ASN A 178 -21.83 -19.98 -33.09
C ASN A 178 -21.03 -21.26 -32.83
N THR A 179 -21.37 -22.38 -33.45
CA THR A 179 -20.64 -23.64 -33.26
C THR A 179 -19.29 -23.64 -33.96
N THR A 180 -19.15 -22.95 -35.10
CA THR A 180 -17.92 -22.96 -35.88
C THR A 180 -16.93 -21.91 -35.43
N TYR A 181 -17.41 -20.72 -35.01
CA TYR A 181 -16.56 -19.56 -34.76
C TYR A 181 -16.54 -19.10 -33.31
N SER A 182 -17.49 -19.46 -32.45
CA SER A 182 -17.48 -19.05 -31.03
C SER A 182 -16.65 -19.94 -30.10
N SER A 183 -16.17 -21.07 -30.59
CA SER A 183 -15.41 -22.06 -29.80
C SER A 183 -13.88 -21.87 -29.81
N GLY A 184 -13.37 -20.69 -30.19
CA GLY A 184 -11.94 -20.39 -30.12
C GLY A 184 -11.07 -21.07 -31.20
N LYS A 185 -11.66 -21.72 -32.18
CA LYS A 185 -10.93 -22.26 -33.30
C LYS A 185 -10.76 -21.20 -34.37
N SER A 186 -9.55 -20.67 -34.51
CA SER A 186 -9.19 -19.76 -35.60
C SER A 186 -9.32 -20.51 -36.94
N GLY A 187 -10.33 -20.17 -37.72
CA GLY A 187 -10.55 -20.70 -39.03
C GLY A 187 -11.07 -19.62 -40.00
N LEU A 188 -10.78 -19.77 -41.27
CA LEU A 188 -11.32 -18.92 -42.31
C LEU A 188 -12.86 -19.10 -42.36
N ALA A 189 -13.60 -17.98 -42.23
CA ALA A 189 -15.03 -18.00 -42.44
C ALA A 189 -15.35 -18.10 -43.92
N VAL A 190 -15.94 -19.22 -44.34
CA VAL A 190 -16.43 -19.36 -45.70
C VAL A 190 -17.89 -18.91 -45.75
N LEU A 191 -18.13 -17.80 -46.42
CA LEU A 191 -19.47 -17.25 -46.64
C LEU A 191 -20.05 -17.86 -47.93
N GLN A 192 -21.24 -18.44 -47.86
CA GLN A 192 -21.95 -18.97 -49.03
C GLN A 192 -23.04 -18.00 -49.48
N GLY A 193 -23.19 -17.84 -50.79
CA GLY A 193 -24.18 -16.93 -51.38
C GLY A 193 -23.78 -15.47 -51.22
N ASN A 194 -24.66 -14.55 -51.53
CA ASN A 194 -24.46 -13.08 -51.41
C ASN A 194 -24.42 -12.63 -49.94
N MET A 195 -23.64 -13.30 -49.09
CA MET A 195 -23.47 -12.91 -47.71
C MET A 195 -22.25 -12.01 -47.57
N THR A 196 -22.41 -10.86 -46.89
CA THR A 196 -21.33 -9.92 -46.59
C THR A 196 -21.19 -9.83 -45.09
N TYR A 197 -20.00 -10.07 -44.59
CA TYR A 197 -19.65 -9.88 -43.18
C TYR A 197 -18.98 -8.53 -43.01
N GLN A 198 -19.56 -7.68 -42.16
CA GLN A 198 -18.98 -6.41 -41.78
C GLN A 198 -18.58 -6.46 -40.33
N PRO A 199 -17.28 -6.52 -40.01
CA PRO A 199 -16.84 -6.50 -38.64
C PRO A 199 -17.19 -5.13 -38.04
N ILE A 200 -17.78 -5.12 -36.85
CA ILE A 200 -17.84 -3.94 -36.02
C ILE A 200 -16.48 -3.86 -35.34
N SER A 201 -15.55 -3.13 -35.92
CA SER A 201 -14.18 -3.07 -35.44
C SER A 201 -14.10 -2.27 -34.15
N VAL A 202 -13.44 -2.90 -33.14
CA VAL A 202 -13.24 -2.37 -31.78
C VAL A 202 -11.78 -1.94 -31.62
N ASN A 203 -11.13 -1.44 -32.68
CA ASN A 203 -9.72 -1.02 -32.60
C ASN A 203 -9.46 0.22 -31.74
N ALA A 204 -10.47 1.01 -31.42
CA ALA A 204 -10.34 2.16 -30.51
C ALA A 204 -10.30 1.74 -29.03
N ASP A 205 -10.87 0.59 -28.69
CA ASP A 205 -11.00 0.14 -27.29
C ASP A 205 -9.68 -0.36 -26.70
N GLU A 206 -8.77 -0.90 -27.51
CA GLU A 206 -7.48 -1.40 -27.02
C GLU A 206 -6.59 -0.26 -26.51
N ALA A 207 -6.50 0.82 -27.25
CA ALA A 207 -5.71 1.99 -26.86
C ALA A 207 -6.31 2.65 -25.61
N GLN A 208 -7.63 2.83 -25.54
CA GLN A 208 -8.32 3.38 -24.38
C GLN A 208 -8.21 2.47 -23.16
N MET A 209 -8.19 1.15 -23.32
CA MET A 209 -7.95 0.22 -22.22
C MET A 209 -6.56 0.37 -21.66
N LEU A 210 -5.54 0.55 -22.51
CA LEU A 210 -4.16 0.73 -22.07
C LEU A 210 -4.01 2.03 -21.28
N GLU A 211 -4.54 3.13 -21.79
CA GLU A 211 -4.57 4.43 -21.10
C GLU A 211 -5.31 4.38 -19.78
N SER A 212 -6.46 3.69 -19.72
CA SER A 212 -7.22 3.49 -18.49
C SER A 212 -6.42 2.71 -17.43
N ARG A 213 -5.62 1.73 -17.83
CA ARG A 213 -4.76 0.98 -16.92
C ARG A 213 -3.62 1.83 -16.37
N GLU A 214 -2.97 2.63 -17.22
CA GLU A 214 -1.92 3.55 -16.80
C GLU A 214 -2.47 4.62 -15.84
N PHE A 215 -3.64 5.17 -16.12
CA PHE A 215 -4.34 6.11 -15.25
C PHE A 215 -4.66 5.48 -13.88
N ASN A 216 -5.19 4.27 -13.84
CA ASN A 216 -5.49 3.55 -12.60
C ASN A 216 -4.21 3.27 -11.76
N GLN A 217 -3.08 3.02 -12.42
CA GLN A 217 -1.79 2.85 -11.73
C GLN A 217 -1.27 4.18 -11.16
N ALA A 218 -1.43 5.27 -11.89
CA ALA A 218 -1.09 6.61 -11.42
C ALA A 218 -1.95 7.02 -10.21
N ASP A 219 -3.25 6.69 -10.21
CA ASP A 219 -4.13 6.91 -9.07
C ASP A 219 -3.65 6.19 -7.81
N VAL A 220 -3.25 4.91 -7.92
CA VAL A 220 -2.68 4.16 -6.79
C VAL A 220 -1.42 4.84 -6.26
N ALA A 221 -0.56 5.35 -7.14
CA ALA A 221 0.61 6.11 -6.74
C ALA A 221 0.23 7.36 -5.94
N HIS A 222 -0.76 8.12 -6.40
CA HIS A 222 -1.27 9.31 -5.70
C HIS A 222 -1.80 8.99 -4.29
N TRP A 223 -2.60 7.92 -4.14
CA TRP A 223 -3.12 7.51 -2.84
C TRP A 223 -2.01 7.14 -1.84
N LEU A 224 -0.90 6.59 -2.31
CA LEU A 224 0.26 6.24 -1.50
C LEU A 224 1.28 7.38 -1.40
N ASN A 225 0.97 8.54 -2.00
CA ASN A 225 1.88 9.69 -2.10
C ASN A 225 3.24 9.32 -2.72
N LEU A 226 3.19 8.45 -3.76
CA LEU A 226 4.32 8.02 -4.55
C LEU A 226 4.36 8.79 -5.87
N ASN A 227 5.56 9.06 -6.38
CA ASN A 227 5.70 9.53 -7.75
C ASN A 227 5.41 8.36 -8.73
N PRO A 228 4.52 8.52 -9.73
CA PRO A 228 4.19 7.45 -10.68
C PRO A 228 5.40 6.87 -11.40
N SER A 229 6.47 7.64 -11.60
CA SER A 229 7.72 7.15 -12.20
C SER A 229 8.38 6.04 -11.38
N GLN A 230 8.18 6.01 -10.05
CA GLN A 230 8.68 4.95 -9.16
C GLN A 230 7.96 3.61 -9.37
N LEU A 231 6.79 3.63 -9.99
CA LEU A 231 6.07 2.45 -10.44
C LEU A 231 6.40 2.05 -11.89
N GLY A 232 7.37 2.72 -12.50
CA GLY A 232 7.79 2.46 -13.89
C GLY A 232 6.88 3.08 -14.95
N LEU A 233 5.98 3.99 -14.58
CA LEU A 233 5.10 4.68 -15.51
C LEU A 233 5.88 5.74 -16.29
N LYS A 234 5.82 5.65 -17.62
CA LYS A 234 6.48 6.60 -18.52
C LYS A 234 5.72 7.92 -18.58
N GLY A 235 6.42 9.03 -18.84
CA GLY A 235 5.79 10.36 -18.98
C GLY A 235 5.64 11.17 -17.69
N TYR A 236 5.91 10.57 -16.52
CA TYR A 236 5.83 11.25 -15.23
C TYR A 236 7.20 11.65 -14.66
N THR A 237 8.26 11.42 -15.39
CA THR A 237 9.63 11.73 -14.94
C THR A 237 9.89 13.23 -15.10
N GLN A 238 9.84 13.97 -14.01
CA GLN A 238 10.22 15.40 -13.96
C GLN A 238 11.68 15.59 -13.51
N TYR A 239 12.33 14.52 -13.04
CA TYR A 239 13.66 14.57 -12.46
C TYR A 239 14.70 13.93 -13.38
N SER A 240 15.79 14.64 -13.61
CA SER A 240 16.93 14.13 -14.38
C SER A 240 17.84 13.23 -13.55
N ASN A 241 17.79 13.31 -12.22
CA ASN A 241 18.68 12.62 -11.30
C ASN A 241 17.96 11.62 -10.40
N PHE A 242 18.57 10.44 -10.23
CA PHE A 242 18.10 9.41 -9.32
C PHE A 242 18.09 9.85 -7.85
N GLU A 243 19.02 10.72 -7.47
CA GLU A 243 19.14 11.29 -6.11
C GLU A 243 17.92 12.14 -5.75
N ASP A 244 17.41 12.94 -6.69
CA ASP A 244 16.21 13.76 -6.49
C ASP A 244 14.97 12.88 -6.27
N LEU A 245 14.83 11.80 -7.03
CA LEU A 245 13.74 10.83 -6.86
C LEU A 245 13.80 10.11 -5.50
N GLN A 246 15.01 9.77 -5.03
CA GLN A 246 15.19 9.19 -3.70
C GLN A 246 14.87 10.19 -2.59
N SER A 247 15.30 11.44 -2.74
CA SER A 247 15.01 12.51 -1.80
C SER A 247 13.50 12.79 -1.72
N GLU A 248 12.83 12.86 -2.87
CA GLU A 248 11.37 13.01 -2.94
C GLU A 248 10.66 11.86 -2.24
N LEU A 249 11.04 10.61 -2.54
CA LEU A 249 10.47 9.42 -1.89
C LEU A 249 10.62 9.49 -0.37
N LEU A 250 11.81 9.86 0.11
CA LEU A 250 12.05 10.00 1.54
C LEU A 250 11.15 11.08 2.14
N GLN A 251 11.17 12.29 1.60
CA GLN A 251 10.50 13.44 2.19
C GLN A 251 8.98 13.35 2.10
N ARG A 252 8.43 12.97 0.95
CA ARG A 252 6.99 12.97 0.73
C ARG A 252 6.31 11.69 1.19
N THR A 253 6.95 10.53 0.98
CA THR A 253 6.31 9.24 1.22
C THR A 253 6.72 8.61 2.54
N LEU A 254 8.03 8.55 2.85
CA LEU A 254 8.51 7.80 4.00
C LEU A 254 8.47 8.62 5.30
N MET A 255 8.82 9.91 5.24
CA MET A 255 8.89 10.77 6.45
C MET A 255 7.60 10.83 7.27
N PRO A 256 6.39 10.90 6.70
CA PRO A 256 5.17 10.87 7.50
C PRO A 256 5.04 9.61 8.37
N TYR A 257 5.42 8.45 7.83
CA TYR A 257 5.41 7.19 8.59
C TYR A 257 6.53 7.15 9.62
N ILE A 258 7.72 7.66 9.30
CA ILE A 258 8.86 7.73 10.21
C ILE A 258 8.50 8.59 11.42
N VAL A 259 8.03 9.81 11.19
CA VAL A 259 7.62 10.75 12.25
C VAL A 259 6.49 10.19 13.12
N MET A 260 5.51 9.52 12.51
CA MET A 260 4.46 8.82 13.24
C MET A 260 5.02 7.76 14.20
N ILE A 261 5.97 6.95 13.72
CA ILE A 261 6.59 5.90 14.53
C ILE A 261 7.44 6.52 15.66
N GLU A 262 8.30 7.47 15.34
CA GLU A 262 9.16 8.14 16.32
C GLU A 262 8.36 8.80 17.46
N ASN A 263 7.30 9.51 17.11
CA ASN A 263 6.45 10.19 18.08
C ASN A 263 5.75 9.20 19.02
N GLU A 264 5.18 8.13 18.49
CA GLU A 264 4.48 7.14 19.31
C GLU A 264 5.44 6.35 20.20
N LEU A 265 6.61 5.95 19.66
CA LEU A 265 7.65 5.30 20.45
C LEU A 265 8.17 6.20 21.57
N THR A 266 8.52 7.44 21.24
CA THR A 266 9.03 8.40 22.23
C THR A 266 8.00 8.64 23.33
N ARG A 267 6.74 8.92 22.96
CA ARG A 267 5.67 9.22 23.90
C ARG A 267 5.39 8.09 24.89
N LYS A 268 5.53 6.83 24.47
CA LYS A 268 5.10 5.66 25.26
C LYS A 268 6.25 4.92 25.93
N LEU A 269 7.42 4.91 25.33
CA LEU A 269 8.57 4.19 25.86
C LEU A 269 9.47 5.05 26.75
N VAL A 270 9.52 6.37 26.53
CA VAL A 270 10.34 7.30 27.33
C VAL A 270 9.53 8.53 27.85
N PRO A 271 8.34 8.32 28.44
CA PRO A 271 7.42 9.43 28.76
C PRO A 271 7.98 10.40 29.81
N ASN A 272 8.86 9.95 30.69
CA ASN A 272 9.42 10.71 31.80
C ASN A 272 10.76 11.38 31.50
N GLU A 273 11.31 11.14 30.32
CA GLU A 273 12.67 11.59 29.97
C GLU A 273 12.60 12.74 28.94
N ARG A 274 12.42 13.97 29.43
CA ARG A 274 12.14 15.18 28.62
C ARG A 274 13.13 15.42 27.47
N ASN A 275 14.39 14.99 27.63
CA ASN A 275 15.44 15.26 26.64
C ASN A 275 15.82 14.01 25.82
N ILE A 276 15.05 12.95 25.93
CA ILE A 276 15.32 11.71 25.20
C ILE A 276 14.26 11.51 24.12
N LYS A 277 14.71 11.15 22.91
CA LYS A 277 13.87 10.84 21.76
C LYS A 277 14.34 9.55 21.10
N ILE A 278 13.40 8.79 20.59
CA ILE A 278 13.66 7.64 19.72
C ILE A 278 13.58 8.16 18.30
N VAL A 279 14.63 7.96 17.51
CA VAL A 279 14.79 8.52 16.16
C VAL A 279 15.17 7.42 15.19
N ILE A 280 14.59 7.44 14.02
CA ILE A 280 14.93 6.58 12.89
C ILE A 280 15.96 7.32 12.02
N ASP A 281 17.13 6.73 11.81
CA ASP A 281 18.20 7.36 11.06
C ASP A 281 17.97 7.25 9.55
N THR A 282 17.70 8.36 8.93
CA THR A 282 17.48 8.47 7.48
C THR A 282 18.73 8.89 6.71
N VAL A 283 19.83 9.24 7.39
CA VAL A 283 21.06 9.71 6.75
C VAL A 283 21.65 8.66 5.81
N GLN A 284 21.56 7.38 6.19
CA GLN A 284 22.04 6.29 5.34
C GLN A 284 21.23 6.13 4.04
N TYR A 285 19.95 6.54 4.05
CA TYR A 285 19.10 6.47 2.87
C TYR A 285 19.46 7.50 1.81
N LEU A 286 19.96 8.66 2.23
CA LEU A 286 20.35 9.79 1.38
C LEU A 286 21.84 9.79 1.03
N ARG A 287 22.59 8.75 1.40
CA ARG A 287 24.03 8.72 1.07
C ARG A 287 24.20 8.78 -0.44
N PRO A 288 24.88 9.82 -0.96
CA PRO A 288 25.14 9.93 -2.38
C PRO A 288 25.98 8.76 -2.88
N ASN A 289 25.87 8.48 -4.16
CA ASN A 289 26.68 7.47 -4.83
C ASN A 289 28.18 7.70 -4.52
N LYS A 290 28.96 6.62 -4.39
CA LYS A 290 30.40 6.69 -4.05
C LYS A 290 31.18 7.72 -4.88
N GLN A 291 30.72 7.99 -6.10
CA GLN A 291 31.33 8.97 -7.00
C GLN A 291 31.04 10.42 -6.56
N ALA A 292 29.83 10.72 -6.12
CA ALA A 292 29.47 12.03 -5.57
C ALA A 292 30.12 12.27 -4.20
N GLN A 293 30.27 11.22 -3.37
CA GLN A 293 31.05 11.31 -2.13
C GLN A 293 32.54 11.59 -2.41
N SER A 294 33.14 10.91 -3.39
CA SER A 294 34.53 11.16 -3.78
C SER A 294 34.74 12.61 -4.24
N ASN A 295 33.82 13.14 -5.01
CA ASN A 295 33.89 14.52 -5.50
C ASN A 295 33.73 15.56 -4.37
N TYR A 296 32.93 15.25 -3.34
CA TYR A 296 32.78 16.14 -2.17
C TYR A 296 34.03 16.17 -1.27
N TYR A 297 34.77 15.05 -1.17
CA TYR A 297 36.00 14.98 -0.36
C TYR A 297 37.24 15.41 -1.13
N THR A 298 37.17 15.60 -2.46
CA THR A 298 38.29 16.04 -3.33
C THR A 298 38.16 17.51 -3.73
N SER A 299 37.08 18.19 -3.42
CA SER A 299 36.87 19.64 -3.54
C SER A 299 37.15 20.35 -2.23
#